data_37fe903467e73a606492be33a76b13a0
#
_entry.id   37fe903467e73a606492be33a76b13a0
#
_cell.length_a   1.000
_cell.length_b   1.000
_cell.length_c   1.000
_cell.angle_alpha   90.00
_cell.angle_beta   90.00
_cell.angle_gamma   90.00
#
_symmetry.space_group_name_H-M   'P 1'
#
loop_
_entity.id
_entity.type
_entity.pdbx_description
1 polymer ?
#
loop_
_entity_poly.entity_id
_entity_poly.type
_entity_poly.pdbx_seq_one_letter_code
_entity_poly.pdbx_strand_id
1 'polypeptide(L)'
;DIERSRGLGDVYKRQIIDNDSNNPVALQVGGSEIEDLTKASKIAIDYNYDEINLNVGCPSKAVQKGSFGACLMRDKILVRNCIEALQNDKIEATLKCRLGLGRELNYEFFEEFIDEISKTGIKFIYVHARNAILSGISPQGNRTIPPLNYNFVKVIKNKYPNITFILNGGINNLDKAESLLKEFDGVMVGRLITVSYTHLTLPTNREV
;
A
#
# COMPACT_ATOMS: atom_id res chain seq x y z
N ASP A 1 17.96 -13.63 -8.90
CA ASP A 1 18.86 -12.84 -8.02
C ASP A 1 18.51 -12.91 -6.52
N ILE A 2 17.90 -14.00 -6.11
CA ILE A 2 17.64 -14.32 -4.70
C ILE A 2 18.94 -14.66 -3.95
N GLU A 3 20.00 -15.03 -4.65
CA GLU A 3 21.28 -15.41 -4.02
C GLU A 3 22.14 -14.24 -3.49
N ARG A 4 21.92 -13.01 -3.92
CA ARG A 4 22.67 -11.83 -3.43
C ARG A 4 22.19 -11.26 -2.10
N SER A 5 21.10 -11.76 -1.55
CA SER A 5 20.52 -11.29 -0.27
C SER A 5 20.66 -12.29 0.88
N ARG A 6 21.70 -13.14 0.89
CA ARG A 6 21.89 -14.17 1.91
C ARG A 6 21.85 -13.67 3.36
N GLY A 7 22.06 -12.37 3.61
CA GLY A 7 21.91 -11.79 4.96
C GLY A 7 20.52 -11.23 5.29
N LEU A 8 19.80 -10.74 4.27
CA LEU A 8 18.45 -10.19 4.45
C LEU A 8 17.36 -11.26 4.30
N GLY A 9 17.56 -12.27 3.45
CA GLY A 9 16.59 -13.32 3.23
C GLY A 9 16.30 -14.17 4.49
N ASP A 10 17.29 -14.39 5.34
CA ASP A 10 17.09 -15.15 6.58
C ASP A 10 16.39 -14.32 7.68
N VAL A 11 16.59 -13.02 7.70
CA VAL A 11 15.87 -12.11 8.61
C VAL A 11 14.40 -11.98 8.19
N TYR A 12 14.12 -11.86 6.90
CA TYR A 12 12.75 -11.82 6.39
C TYR A 12 12.03 -13.16 6.56
N LYS A 13 12.70 -14.29 6.32
CA LYS A 13 12.12 -15.62 6.58
C LYS A 13 11.74 -15.80 8.07
N ARG A 14 12.56 -15.31 9.01
CA ARG A 14 12.24 -15.38 10.44
C ARG A 14 11.08 -14.46 10.81
N GLN A 15 10.98 -13.28 10.23
CA GLN A 15 9.85 -12.36 10.46
C GLN A 15 8.54 -12.87 9.85
N ILE A 16 8.62 -13.65 8.76
CA ILE A 16 7.47 -14.26 8.11
C ILE A 16 6.95 -15.48 8.91
N ILE A 17 7.83 -16.22 9.61
CA ILE A 17 7.48 -17.46 10.31
C ILE A 17 6.79 -17.19 11.67
N ASP A 18 7.00 -16.05 12.29
CA ASP A 18 6.45 -15.70 13.61
C ASP A 18 5.06 -15.02 13.53
N ASN A 19 4.19 -15.50 12.64
CA ASN A 19 2.84 -14.94 12.52
C ASN A 19 1.85 -15.63 13.47
N ASP A 20 2.21 -15.77 14.75
CA ASP A 20 1.30 -16.13 15.84
C ASP A 20 0.44 -14.93 16.33
N SER A 21 0.36 -13.87 15.53
CA SER A 21 -0.47 -12.72 15.87
C SER A 21 -1.94 -13.05 15.62
N ASN A 22 -2.78 -12.90 16.63
CA ASN A 22 -4.25 -12.95 16.50
C ASN A 22 -4.82 -11.80 15.65
N ASN A 23 -3.97 -10.97 15.03
CA ASN A 23 -4.35 -9.84 14.22
C ASN A 23 -4.06 -10.12 12.74
N PRO A 24 -4.89 -9.65 11.81
CA PRO A 24 -4.64 -9.79 10.37
C PRO A 24 -3.30 -9.20 9.96
N VAL A 25 -2.55 -9.92 9.14
CA VAL A 25 -1.23 -9.50 8.63
C VAL A 25 -1.20 -9.48 7.12
N ALA A 26 -0.76 -8.35 6.56
CA ALA A 26 -0.59 -8.17 5.14
C ALA A 26 0.88 -8.35 4.71
N LEU A 27 1.12 -9.16 3.67
CA LEU A 27 2.40 -9.23 2.98
C LEU A 27 2.42 -8.19 1.85
N GLN A 28 3.31 -7.20 1.91
CA GLN A 28 3.48 -6.28 0.79
C GLN A 28 4.58 -6.77 -0.15
N VAL A 29 4.25 -6.84 -1.43
CA VAL A 29 5.15 -7.25 -2.51
C VAL A 29 5.38 -6.12 -3.51
N GLY A 30 6.54 -6.12 -4.16
CA GLY A 30 6.88 -5.21 -5.25
C GLY A 30 7.43 -6.00 -6.44
N GLY A 31 6.85 -5.78 -7.60
CA GLY A 31 7.23 -6.45 -8.84
C GLY A 31 6.25 -6.12 -9.96
N SER A 32 6.58 -6.54 -11.17
CA SER A 32 5.75 -6.41 -12.38
C SER A 32 5.69 -7.70 -13.20
N GLU A 33 6.48 -8.72 -12.81
CA GLU A 33 6.50 -10.00 -13.48
C GLU A 33 5.37 -10.90 -12.98
N ILE A 34 4.44 -11.24 -13.88
CA ILE A 34 3.20 -11.96 -13.57
C ILE A 34 3.47 -13.32 -12.93
N GLU A 35 4.45 -14.07 -13.46
CA GLU A 35 4.81 -15.38 -12.92
C GLU A 35 5.35 -15.30 -11.49
N ASP A 36 6.16 -14.28 -11.18
CA ASP A 36 6.73 -14.11 -9.85
C ASP A 36 5.68 -13.63 -8.85
N LEU A 37 4.75 -12.79 -9.27
CA LEU A 37 3.60 -12.37 -8.45
C LEU A 37 2.68 -13.55 -8.15
N THR A 38 2.43 -14.42 -9.11
CA THR A 38 1.65 -15.66 -8.90
C THR A 38 2.33 -16.58 -7.88
N LYS A 39 3.67 -16.72 -7.96
CA LYS A 39 4.45 -17.49 -6.96
C LYS A 39 4.37 -16.82 -5.58
N ALA A 40 4.49 -15.49 -5.52
CA ALA A 40 4.40 -14.73 -4.28
C ALA A 40 3.03 -14.91 -3.59
N SER A 41 1.92 -14.93 -4.36
CA SER A 41 0.59 -15.21 -3.84
C SER A 41 0.49 -16.60 -3.20
N LYS A 42 1.04 -17.63 -3.84
CA LYS A 42 1.09 -19.00 -3.27
C LYS A 42 1.89 -19.04 -1.98
N ILE A 43 3.06 -18.38 -1.94
CA ILE A 43 3.89 -18.32 -0.73
C ILE A 43 3.13 -17.59 0.39
N ALA A 44 2.45 -16.49 0.10
CA ALA A 44 1.66 -15.78 1.09
C ALA A 44 0.57 -16.66 1.71
N ILE A 45 -0.10 -17.48 0.90
CA ILE A 45 -1.10 -18.45 1.37
C ILE A 45 -0.46 -19.52 2.25
N ASP A 46 0.67 -20.09 1.83
CA ASP A 46 1.39 -21.14 2.57
C ASP A 46 1.88 -20.67 3.95
N TYR A 47 2.12 -19.36 4.10
CA TYR A 47 2.49 -18.72 5.36
C TYR A 47 1.32 -18.08 6.12
N ASN A 48 0.07 -18.36 5.72
CA ASN A 48 -1.15 -17.89 6.36
C ASN A 48 -1.25 -16.36 6.48
N TYR A 49 -0.82 -15.60 5.46
CA TYR A 49 -1.11 -14.19 5.38
C TYR A 49 -2.58 -13.96 5.05
N ASP A 50 -3.19 -12.95 5.64
CA ASP A 50 -4.58 -12.57 5.39
C ASP A 50 -4.73 -11.73 4.12
N GLU A 51 -3.68 -10.98 3.76
CA GLU A 51 -3.65 -10.03 2.66
C GLU A 51 -2.32 -10.09 1.91
N ILE A 52 -2.38 -9.99 0.58
CA ILE A 52 -1.22 -9.71 -0.25
C ILE A 52 -1.40 -8.35 -0.95
N ASN A 53 -0.47 -7.42 -0.69
CA ASN A 53 -0.58 -6.03 -1.10
C ASN A 53 0.45 -5.69 -2.17
N LEU A 54 0.01 -5.24 -3.35
CA LEU A 54 0.90 -4.76 -4.40
C LEU A 54 1.36 -3.33 -4.14
N ASN A 55 2.68 -3.12 -4.12
CA ASN A 55 3.26 -1.80 -3.97
C ASN A 55 3.36 -1.05 -5.30
N VAL A 56 2.47 -0.08 -5.50
CA VAL A 56 2.46 0.86 -6.64
C VAL A 56 2.63 2.32 -6.16
N GLY A 57 3.29 2.50 -5.02
CA GLY A 57 3.42 3.83 -4.39
C GLY A 57 4.85 4.26 -4.04
N CYS A 58 5.83 3.37 -4.09
CA CYS A 58 7.22 3.69 -3.73
C CYS A 58 7.93 4.47 -4.84
N PRO A 59 8.47 5.69 -4.57
CA PRO A 59 9.13 6.52 -5.57
C PRO A 59 10.66 6.32 -5.59
N SER A 60 11.21 5.33 -4.91
CA SER A 60 12.67 5.19 -4.78
C SER A 60 13.34 4.81 -6.11
N LYS A 61 14.59 5.28 -6.31
CA LYS A 61 15.36 4.99 -7.53
C LYS A 61 15.65 3.48 -7.70
N ALA A 62 15.88 2.76 -6.59
CA ALA A 62 16.11 1.32 -6.63
C ALA A 62 14.87 0.58 -7.16
N VAL A 63 13.70 0.98 -6.70
CA VAL A 63 12.40 0.44 -7.11
C VAL A 63 12.11 0.76 -8.59
N GLN A 64 12.41 1.99 -9.03
CA GLN A 64 12.25 2.39 -10.44
C GLN A 64 13.16 1.59 -11.38
N LYS A 65 14.42 1.29 -10.96
CA LYS A 65 15.33 0.42 -11.74
C LYS A 65 14.79 -1.00 -11.91
N GLY A 66 14.04 -1.50 -10.94
CA GLY A 66 13.36 -2.78 -10.99
C GLY A 66 12.00 -2.74 -11.70
N SER A 67 11.62 -1.62 -12.30
CA SER A 67 10.35 -1.42 -13.01
C SER A 67 9.12 -1.72 -12.16
N PHE A 68 9.14 -1.35 -10.85
CA PHE A 68 8.00 -1.51 -9.95
C PHE A 68 7.78 -0.28 -9.04
N GLY A 69 6.80 -0.30 -8.16
CA GLY A 69 6.44 0.82 -7.31
C GLY A 69 5.68 1.93 -8.06
N ALA A 70 5.89 3.19 -7.68
CA ALA A 70 5.08 4.30 -8.20
C ALA A 70 5.17 4.50 -9.72
N CYS A 71 6.29 4.12 -10.36
CA CYS A 71 6.42 4.23 -11.81
C CYS A 71 5.42 3.35 -12.58
N LEU A 72 4.94 2.25 -11.98
CA LEU A 72 3.92 1.38 -12.58
C LEU A 72 2.58 2.09 -12.80
N MET A 73 2.29 3.20 -12.11
CA MET A 73 1.06 3.96 -12.36
C MET A 73 0.94 4.47 -13.82
N ARG A 74 2.05 4.48 -14.59
CA ARG A 74 2.03 4.84 -16.02
C ARG A 74 1.41 3.75 -16.89
N ASP A 75 1.45 2.50 -16.45
CA ASP A 75 0.91 1.36 -17.15
C ASP A 75 -0.19 0.69 -16.30
N LYS A 76 -1.36 1.30 -16.35
CA LYS A 76 -2.53 0.85 -15.61
C LYS A 76 -2.97 -0.56 -16.00
N ILE A 77 -2.74 -0.97 -17.26
CA ILE A 77 -3.07 -2.32 -17.75
C ILE A 77 -2.13 -3.35 -17.13
N LEU A 78 -0.83 -3.07 -17.07
CA LEU A 78 0.13 -3.95 -16.39
C LEU A 78 -0.21 -4.09 -14.90
N VAL A 79 -0.57 -2.98 -14.22
CA VAL A 79 -0.98 -3.04 -12.80
C VAL A 79 -2.23 -3.89 -12.61
N ARG A 80 -3.23 -3.78 -13.50
CA ARG A 80 -4.40 -4.67 -13.50
C ARG A 80 -3.98 -6.13 -13.59
N ASN A 81 -3.16 -6.48 -14.57
CA ASN A 81 -2.69 -7.86 -14.75
C ASN A 81 -1.89 -8.36 -13.52
N CYS A 82 -1.11 -7.48 -12.88
CA CYS A 82 -0.41 -7.79 -11.63
C CYS A 82 -1.38 -8.10 -10.48
N ILE A 83 -2.46 -7.33 -10.34
CA ILE A 83 -3.49 -7.60 -9.33
C ILE A 83 -4.19 -8.93 -9.62
N GLU A 84 -4.58 -9.19 -10.87
CA GLU A 84 -5.19 -10.45 -11.28
C GLU A 84 -4.27 -11.65 -10.97
N ALA A 85 -2.97 -11.51 -11.14
CA ALA A 85 -1.99 -12.55 -10.79
C ALA A 85 -1.85 -12.82 -9.28
N LEU A 86 -2.15 -11.82 -8.45
CA LEU A 86 -2.14 -11.95 -7.00
C LEU A 86 -3.46 -12.49 -6.44
N GLN A 87 -4.56 -12.31 -7.16
CA GLN A 87 -5.90 -12.72 -6.70
C GLN A 87 -6.00 -14.24 -6.55
N ASN A 88 -6.57 -14.65 -5.43
CA ASN A 88 -6.85 -16.05 -5.12
C ASN A 88 -8.00 -16.12 -4.11
N ASP A 89 -8.80 -17.18 -4.12
CA ASP A 89 -9.92 -17.35 -3.20
C ASP A 89 -9.51 -17.48 -1.71
N LYS A 90 -8.23 -17.71 -1.45
CA LYS A 90 -7.69 -17.94 -0.10
C LYS A 90 -7.01 -16.73 0.52
N ILE A 91 -6.75 -15.67 -0.25
CA ILE A 91 -6.05 -14.47 0.22
C ILE A 91 -6.61 -13.23 -0.45
N GLU A 92 -6.81 -12.16 0.30
CA GLU A 92 -7.27 -10.88 -0.26
C GLU A 92 -6.13 -10.15 -0.97
N ALA A 93 -6.27 -9.90 -2.26
CA ALA A 93 -5.32 -9.11 -3.03
C ALA A 93 -5.70 -7.62 -2.99
N THR A 94 -4.77 -6.78 -2.59
CA THR A 94 -4.97 -5.34 -2.41
C THR A 94 -3.90 -4.52 -3.11
N LEU A 95 -4.09 -3.22 -3.21
CA LEU A 95 -3.18 -2.29 -3.88
C LEU A 95 -2.82 -1.13 -2.95
N LYS A 96 -1.54 -0.74 -2.93
CA LYS A 96 -1.15 0.53 -2.31
C LYS A 96 -0.52 1.46 -3.34
N CYS A 97 -1.19 2.58 -3.62
CA CYS A 97 -0.79 3.55 -4.65
C CYS A 97 -0.64 4.98 -4.10
N ARG A 98 -0.39 5.91 -5.01
CA ARG A 98 -0.43 7.36 -4.81
C ARG A 98 -1.53 7.99 -5.67
N LEU A 99 -1.70 9.33 -5.59
CA LEU A 99 -2.67 10.05 -6.43
C LEU A 99 -2.22 10.16 -7.89
N GLY A 100 -0.92 10.04 -8.13
CA GLY A 100 -0.34 10.16 -9.47
C GLY A 100 1.15 10.41 -9.42
N LEU A 101 1.69 10.87 -10.55
CA LEU A 101 3.11 11.09 -10.79
C LEU A 101 3.40 12.56 -11.10
N GLY A 102 4.59 13.03 -10.70
CA GLY A 102 5.01 14.39 -10.99
C GLY A 102 4.62 15.41 -9.91
N ARG A 103 4.82 16.70 -10.22
CA ARG A 103 4.57 17.80 -9.27
C ARG A 103 3.13 18.27 -9.26
N GLU A 104 2.47 18.21 -10.40
CA GLU A 104 1.09 18.66 -10.58
C GLU A 104 0.12 17.52 -10.30
N LEU A 105 -0.96 17.83 -9.59
CA LEU A 105 -2.04 16.89 -9.36
C LEU A 105 -2.91 16.80 -10.62
N ASN A 106 -3.12 15.58 -11.08
CA ASN A 106 -3.99 15.27 -12.21
C ASN A 106 -5.07 14.29 -11.74
N TYR A 107 -6.29 14.80 -11.57
CA TYR A 107 -7.42 13.98 -11.13
C TYR A 107 -7.82 12.94 -12.18
N GLU A 108 -7.85 13.32 -13.45
CA GLU A 108 -8.22 12.43 -14.55
C GLU A 108 -7.28 11.22 -14.65
N PHE A 109 -5.96 11.45 -14.53
CA PHE A 109 -4.98 10.38 -14.46
C PHE A 109 -5.26 9.40 -13.31
N PHE A 110 -5.57 9.94 -12.12
CA PHE A 110 -5.88 9.11 -10.95
C PHE A 110 -7.18 8.34 -11.14
N GLU A 111 -8.21 8.99 -11.67
CA GLU A 111 -9.50 8.38 -11.94
C GLU A 111 -9.40 7.26 -12.98
N GLU A 112 -8.71 7.49 -14.11
CA GLU A 112 -8.48 6.47 -15.11
C GLU A 112 -7.67 5.27 -14.58
N PHE A 113 -6.71 5.53 -13.69
CA PHE A 113 -5.95 4.48 -13.03
C PHE A 113 -6.88 3.62 -12.16
N ILE A 114 -7.71 4.23 -11.32
CA ILE A 114 -8.65 3.51 -10.46
C ILE A 114 -9.72 2.79 -11.30
N ASP A 115 -10.20 3.40 -12.38
CA ASP A 115 -11.16 2.76 -13.30
C ASP A 115 -10.60 1.45 -13.86
N GLU A 116 -9.35 1.45 -14.34
CA GLU A 116 -8.72 0.24 -14.86
C GLU A 116 -8.56 -0.84 -13.77
N ILE A 117 -8.13 -0.44 -12.56
CA ILE A 117 -7.95 -1.36 -11.45
C ILE A 117 -9.30 -1.92 -10.95
N SER A 118 -10.35 -1.15 -10.96
CA SER A 118 -11.69 -1.58 -10.51
C SER A 118 -12.22 -2.79 -11.30
N LYS A 119 -11.78 -2.96 -12.55
CA LYS A 119 -12.16 -4.09 -13.41
C LYS A 119 -11.71 -5.44 -12.88
N THR A 120 -10.71 -5.49 -12.00
CA THR A 120 -10.26 -6.72 -11.33
C THR A 120 -11.21 -7.21 -10.24
N GLY A 121 -12.18 -6.40 -9.82
CA GLY A 121 -13.02 -6.69 -8.66
C GLY A 121 -12.31 -6.52 -7.31
N ILE A 122 -11.19 -5.78 -7.28
CA ILE A 122 -10.44 -5.47 -6.05
C ILE A 122 -11.34 -4.80 -5.00
N LYS A 123 -11.22 -5.19 -3.73
CA LYS A 123 -12.06 -4.67 -2.65
C LYS A 123 -11.40 -3.57 -1.83
N PHE A 124 -10.06 -3.56 -1.74
CA PHE A 124 -9.35 -2.62 -0.88
C PHE A 124 -8.20 -1.94 -1.62
N ILE A 125 -8.19 -0.60 -1.58
CA ILE A 125 -7.12 0.22 -2.14
C ILE A 125 -6.60 1.20 -1.08
N TYR A 126 -5.31 1.13 -0.78
CA TYR A 126 -4.61 2.07 0.11
C TYR A 126 -4.07 3.24 -0.70
N VAL A 127 -4.52 4.45 -0.42
CA VAL A 127 -4.09 5.64 -1.17
C VAL A 127 -3.26 6.57 -0.31
N HIS A 128 -1.96 6.69 -0.62
CA HIS A 128 -1.17 7.79 -0.07
C HIS A 128 -1.57 9.09 -0.80
N ALA A 129 -2.26 9.97 -0.09
CA ALA A 129 -2.89 11.17 -0.66
C ALA A 129 -1.90 12.26 -1.11
N ARG A 130 -0.83 11.87 -1.81
CA ARG A 130 0.20 12.71 -2.44
C ARG A 130 0.62 12.10 -3.77
N ASN A 131 1.07 12.93 -4.71
CA ASN A 131 1.78 12.46 -5.89
C ASN A 131 3.13 11.83 -5.56
N ALA A 132 3.65 10.98 -6.45
CA ALA A 132 5.02 10.52 -6.44
C ALA A 132 5.87 11.37 -7.40
N ILE A 133 6.89 12.04 -6.88
CA ILE A 133 7.90 12.72 -7.70
C ILE A 133 9.07 11.76 -7.88
N LEU A 134 9.23 11.22 -9.08
CA LEU A 134 10.18 10.16 -9.38
C LEU A 134 11.63 10.65 -9.51
N SER A 135 11.85 11.96 -9.70
CA SER A 135 13.19 12.55 -9.83
C SER A 135 13.29 13.88 -9.08
N GLY A 136 14.50 14.21 -8.64
CA GLY A 136 14.79 15.51 -8.01
C GLY A 136 14.47 15.61 -6.52
N ILE A 137 13.81 14.62 -5.91
CA ILE A 137 13.61 14.54 -4.46
C ILE A 137 13.84 13.13 -3.92
N SER A 138 14.21 13.05 -2.63
CA SER A 138 14.42 11.77 -1.95
C SER A 138 13.07 11.04 -1.68
N PRO A 139 13.09 9.73 -1.41
CA PRO A 139 11.90 9.03 -0.92
C PRO A 139 11.32 9.64 0.36
N GLN A 140 12.17 10.19 1.24
CA GLN A 140 11.74 10.91 2.43
C GLN A 140 11.05 12.22 2.06
N GLY A 141 11.60 13.01 1.14
CA GLY A 141 10.98 14.23 0.60
C GLY A 141 9.62 13.96 -0.04
N ASN A 142 9.46 12.83 -0.71
CA ASN A 142 8.18 12.39 -1.28
C ASN A 142 7.05 12.16 -0.24
N ARG A 143 7.37 12.14 1.04
CA ARG A 143 6.38 12.01 2.13
C ARG A 143 5.94 13.35 2.71
N THR A 144 6.62 14.44 2.32
CA THR A 144 6.40 15.77 2.92
C THR A 144 6.20 16.86 1.87
N ILE A 145 7.00 16.87 0.80
CA ILE A 145 7.02 17.96 -0.20
C ILE A 145 5.79 17.98 -1.11
N PRO A 146 5.36 16.86 -1.77
CA PRO A 146 4.14 16.90 -2.57
C PRO A 146 2.94 17.22 -1.67
N PRO A 147 2.02 18.10 -2.08
CA PRO A 147 0.88 18.47 -1.26
C PRO A 147 -0.02 17.27 -0.98
N LEU A 148 -0.62 17.23 0.23
CA LEU A 148 -1.70 16.30 0.55
C LEU A 148 -2.97 16.76 -0.15
N ASN A 149 -3.68 15.81 -0.77
CA ASN A 149 -5.00 16.06 -1.32
C ASN A 149 -5.97 14.93 -0.95
N TYR A 150 -6.62 15.06 0.18
CA TYR A 150 -7.63 14.11 0.65
C TYR A 150 -8.90 14.18 -0.21
N ASN A 151 -9.19 15.34 -0.81
CA ASN A 151 -10.39 15.52 -1.62
C ASN A 151 -10.39 14.60 -2.85
N PHE A 152 -9.26 14.37 -3.50
CA PHE A 152 -9.17 13.41 -4.60
C PHE A 152 -9.60 12.01 -4.16
N VAL A 153 -9.14 11.56 -2.98
CA VAL A 153 -9.52 10.25 -2.44
C VAL A 153 -11.00 10.20 -2.11
N LYS A 154 -11.55 11.29 -1.53
CA LYS A 154 -12.97 11.40 -1.19
C LYS A 154 -13.87 11.33 -2.42
N VAL A 155 -13.52 12.03 -3.49
CA VAL A 155 -14.27 12.02 -4.75
C VAL A 155 -14.24 10.63 -5.39
N ILE A 156 -13.07 10.00 -5.46
CA ILE A 156 -12.92 8.64 -5.99
C ILE A 156 -13.71 7.62 -5.18
N LYS A 157 -13.62 7.66 -3.84
CA LYS A 157 -14.38 6.80 -2.96
C LYS A 157 -15.89 6.84 -3.28
N ASN A 158 -16.43 8.05 -3.44
CA ASN A 158 -17.85 8.22 -3.74
C ASN A 158 -18.24 7.68 -5.12
N LYS A 159 -17.29 7.70 -6.09
CA LYS A 159 -17.52 7.17 -7.44
C LYS A 159 -17.47 5.64 -7.49
N TYR A 160 -16.67 5.00 -6.62
CA TYR A 160 -16.49 3.54 -6.58
C TYR A 160 -16.93 2.95 -5.23
N PRO A 161 -18.24 2.92 -4.94
CA PRO A 161 -18.77 2.52 -3.63
C PRO A 161 -18.53 1.06 -3.26
N ASN A 162 -18.17 0.22 -4.23
CA ASN A 162 -17.84 -1.19 -4.03
C ASN A 162 -16.37 -1.41 -3.62
N ILE A 163 -15.55 -0.35 -3.59
CA ILE A 163 -14.14 -0.41 -3.22
C ILE A 163 -13.95 0.36 -1.92
N THR A 164 -13.34 -0.27 -0.94
CA THR A 164 -12.94 0.35 0.33
C THR A 164 -11.64 1.11 0.14
N PHE A 165 -11.68 2.44 0.29
CA PHE A 165 -10.49 3.30 0.17
C PHE A 165 -9.90 3.62 1.54
N ILE A 166 -8.69 3.12 1.79
CA ILE A 166 -7.96 3.34 3.03
C ILE A 166 -6.99 4.50 2.83
N LEU A 167 -7.24 5.60 3.55
CA LEU A 167 -6.45 6.82 3.44
C LEU A 167 -5.11 6.70 4.16
N ASN A 168 -4.03 7.10 3.50
CA ASN A 168 -2.70 7.20 4.06
C ASN A 168 -2.06 8.57 3.78
N GLY A 169 -1.18 9.00 4.65
CA GLY A 169 -0.39 10.22 4.51
C GLY A 169 -0.83 11.36 5.43
N GLY A 170 0.13 11.99 6.10
CA GLY A 170 -0.10 13.14 6.98
C GLY A 170 -0.83 12.84 8.30
N ILE A 171 -0.99 11.57 8.65
CA ILE A 171 -1.62 11.13 9.91
C ILE A 171 -0.52 11.05 10.96
N ASN A 172 -0.47 12.01 11.87
CA ASN A 172 0.62 12.21 12.82
C ASN A 172 0.20 12.07 14.30
N ASN A 173 -1.09 11.88 14.56
CA ASN A 173 -1.64 11.57 15.88
C ASN A 173 -2.97 10.81 15.75
N LEU A 174 -3.48 10.28 16.87
CA LEU A 174 -4.72 9.50 16.91
C LEU A 174 -5.95 10.37 16.66
N ASP A 175 -6.00 11.59 17.19
CA ASP A 175 -7.13 12.51 16.99
C ASP A 175 -7.34 12.80 15.49
N LYS A 176 -6.22 12.96 14.75
CA LYS A 176 -6.27 13.11 13.30
C LYS A 176 -6.78 11.85 12.61
N ALA A 177 -6.37 10.68 13.07
CA ALA A 177 -6.85 9.40 12.55
C ALA A 177 -8.36 9.26 12.77
N GLU A 178 -8.84 9.51 13.99
CA GLU A 178 -10.27 9.46 14.34
C GLU A 178 -11.10 10.47 13.54
N SER A 179 -10.59 11.70 13.37
CA SER A 179 -11.25 12.71 12.54
C SER A 179 -11.42 12.25 11.10
N LEU A 180 -10.40 11.60 10.51
CA LEU A 180 -10.44 11.10 9.14
C LEU A 180 -11.33 9.87 8.98
N LEU A 181 -11.45 9.02 9.99
CA LEU A 181 -12.38 7.87 9.99
C LEU A 181 -13.86 8.26 9.89
N LYS A 182 -14.21 9.51 10.18
CA LYS A 182 -15.58 10.04 9.97
C LYS A 182 -15.91 10.26 8.48
N GLU A 183 -14.86 10.37 7.64
CA GLU A 183 -15.02 10.70 6.22
C GLU A 183 -14.56 9.56 5.28
N PHE A 184 -13.65 8.70 5.75
CA PHE A 184 -13.03 7.63 4.98
C PHE A 184 -13.33 6.26 5.58
N ASP A 185 -13.30 5.22 4.76
CA ASP A 185 -13.60 3.84 5.18
C ASP A 185 -12.55 3.27 6.12
N GLY A 186 -11.33 3.77 6.02
CA GLY A 186 -10.21 3.39 6.86
C GLY A 186 -9.06 4.35 6.76
N VAL A 187 -8.13 4.28 7.71
CA VAL A 187 -6.89 5.05 7.70
C VAL A 187 -5.69 4.15 7.95
N MET A 188 -4.62 4.37 7.21
CA MET A 188 -3.35 3.69 7.39
C MET A 188 -2.37 4.63 8.08
N VAL A 189 -2.02 4.32 9.30
CA VAL A 189 -0.99 5.02 10.07
C VAL A 189 0.38 4.40 9.75
N GLY A 190 1.38 5.23 9.54
CA GLY A 190 2.75 4.79 9.24
C GLY A 190 3.72 5.20 10.34
N ARG A 191 4.44 6.32 10.13
CA ARG A 191 5.52 6.79 11.01
C ARG A 191 5.12 7.04 12.47
N LEU A 192 3.87 7.31 12.74
CA LEU A 192 3.39 7.50 14.12
C LEU A 192 3.72 6.28 14.98
N ILE A 193 3.52 5.08 14.45
CA ILE A 193 3.78 3.82 15.17
C ILE A 193 5.29 3.60 15.38
N THR A 194 6.12 3.97 14.39
CA THR A 194 7.57 3.71 14.46
C THR A 194 8.35 4.71 15.33
N VAL A 195 7.80 5.89 15.57
CA VAL A 195 8.47 6.98 16.32
C VAL A 195 7.96 7.07 17.77
N SER A 196 6.79 6.53 18.05
CA SER A 196 6.10 6.70 19.35
C SER A 196 5.66 5.36 19.95
N TYR A 197 6.53 4.38 20.01
CA TYR A 197 6.27 3.08 20.66
C TYR A 197 5.77 3.21 22.10
N THR A 198 6.17 4.28 22.80
CA THR A 198 5.84 4.53 24.22
C THR A 198 4.43 5.08 24.44
N HIS A 199 3.73 5.55 23.39
CA HIS A 199 2.41 6.20 23.56
C HIS A 199 1.23 5.44 22.95
N LEU A 200 1.47 4.28 22.34
CA LEU A 200 0.44 3.43 21.72
C LEU A 200 0.12 2.17 22.51
N THR A 201 0.61 2.03 23.73
CA THR A 201 0.08 1.03 24.65
C THR A 201 -1.35 1.42 24.98
N LEU A 202 -2.31 0.68 24.41
CA LEU A 202 -3.69 0.70 24.91
C LEU A 202 -3.66 0.46 26.41
N PRO A 203 -4.46 1.18 27.20
CA PRO A 203 -4.58 0.88 28.61
C PRO A 203 -5.05 -0.57 28.74
N THR A 204 -4.17 -1.45 29.19
CA THR A 204 -4.57 -2.77 29.62
C THR A 204 -5.40 -2.55 30.87
N ASN A 205 -6.71 -2.66 30.77
CA ASN A 205 -7.56 -2.83 31.94
C ASN A 205 -7.15 -4.11 32.61
N ARG A 206 -6.22 -4.01 33.57
CA ARG A 206 -6.09 -4.98 34.62
C ARG A 206 -7.13 -4.59 35.68
N GLU A 207 -8.31 -5.13 35.53
CA GLU A 207 -9.18 -5.29 36.69
C GLU A 207 -8.57 -6.41 37.58
N VAL A 208 -8.29 -6.03 38.80
CA VAL A 208 -7.93 -6.91 39.91
C VAL A 208 -9.20 -7.55 40.47
#